data_c61a4d3643a508598ea1409e21db20a3
#
_entry.id   c61a4d3643a508598ea1409e21db20a3
#
_cell.length_a   1.000
_cell.length_b   1.000
_cell.length_c   1.000
_cell.angle_alpha   90.00
_cell.angle_beta   90.00
_cell.angle_gamma   90.00
#
_symmetry.space_group_name_H-M   'P 1'
#
loop_
_entity.id
_entity.type
_entity.pdbx_description
1 polymer ?
#
loop_
_entity_poly.entity_id
_entity_poly.type
_entity_poly.pdbx_seq_one_letter_code
_entity_poly.pdbx_strand_id
1 'polypeptide(L)'
;VEATAKDPAGNQATVDAPVNLVIDTSLPTDVTIDAIDLTNDATPELTGTTEPGTTVVVTVTDVNGKQVSGPATVNPDGTWSYTPSENLAEGPQSVVAEATDAAGNTVEAVEDFVVDTVAPIVTIDEVAPTNDTTPELTGTTEPGATVDVVIKDANGAPVAQGPATVNPDGTWSFTPGTELPEGQYTVEATAKDPAGNQATVDAP
;
A
#
# COMPACT_ATOMS: atom_id res chain seq x y z
N VAL A 1 -42.43 -3.06 28.21
CA VAL A 1 -42.50 -1.88 29.10
C VAL A 1 -43.96 -1.43 29.16
N GLU A 2 -44.52 -1.42 30.35
CA GLU A 2 -45.87 -0.90 30.61
C GLU A 2 -45.75 0.55 31.10
N ALA A 3 -46.48 1.45 30.46
CA ALA A 3 -46.63 2.82 30.93
C ALA A 3 -48.11 3.12 31.21
N THR A 4 -48.39 3.53 32.46
CA THR A 4 -49.76 3.90 32.88
C THR A 4 -49.80 5.40 33.14
N ALA A 5 -50.66 6.11 32.44
CA ALA A 5 -51.00 7.51 32.73
C ALA A 5 -52.33 7.56 33.48
N LYS A 6 -52.42 8.48 34.49
CA LYS A 6 -53.63 8.71 35.27
C LYS A 6 -53.94 10.21 35.29
N ASP A 7 -55.18 10.58 34.95
CA ASP A 7 -55.66 11.95 35.04
C ASP A 7 -56.07 12.36 36.48
N PRO A 8 -56.29 13.63 36.73
CA PRO A 8 -56.74 14.12 38.06
C PRO A 8 -58.13 13.57 38.48
N ALA A 9 -58.96 13.10 37.58
CA ALA A 9 -60.26 12.50 37.84
C ALA A 9 -60.16 11.00 38.17
N GLY A 10 -58.95 10.40 38.04
CA GLY A 10 -58.69 9.02 38.35
C GLY A 10 -58.77 8.06 37.16
N ASN A 11 -59.06 8.53 35.98
CA ASN A 11 -59.05 7.69 34.78
C ASN A 11 -57.63 7.26 34.44
N GLN A 12 -57.47 6.03 33.99
CA GLN A 12 -56.17 5.43 33.65
C GLN A 12 -56.17 4.94 32.21
N ALA A 13 -55.01 5.20 31.53
CA ALA A 13 -54.71 4.59 30.26
C ALA A 13 -53.38 3.86 30.37
N THR A 14 -53.35 2.60 30.00
CA THR A 14 -52.12 1.78 30.01
C THR A 14 -51.77 1.45 28.57
N VAL A 15 -50.46 1.64 28.27
CA VAL A 15 -49.89 1.24 27.00
C VAL A 15 -48.84 0.19 27.25
N ASP A 16 -49.03 -0.98 26.72
CA ASP A 16 -48.03 -2.03 26.60
C ASP A 16 -47.33 -1.90 25.27
N ALA A 17 -46.10 -1.38 25.30
CA ALA A 17 -45.22 -1.46 24.15
C ALA A 17 -44.36 -2.70 24.29
N PRO A 18 -44.33 -3.61 23.30
CA PRO A 18 -43.36 -4.72 23.29
C PRO A 18 -41.98 -4.15 22.94
N VAL A 19 -41.40 -3.43 23.90
CA VAL A 19 -40.01 -2.96 23.76
C VAL A 19 -39.14 -4.00 24.46
N ASN A 20 -38.43 -4.79 23.68
CA ASN A 20 -37.33 -5.56 24.23
C ASN A 20 -36.21 -4.56 24.57
N LEU A 21 -36.09 -4.22 25.86
CA LEU A 21 -34.91 -3.48 26.35
C LEU A 21 -33.75 -4.48 26.39
N VAL A 22 -32.78 -4.29 25.50
CA VAL A 22 -31.50 -5.00 25.53
C VAL A 22 -30.47 -4.04 26.08
N ILE A 23 -29.75 -4.48 27.10
CA ILE A 23 -28.55 -3.78 27.60
C ILE A 23 -27.36 -4.65 27.15
N ASP A 24 -26.55 -4.10 26.29
CA ASP A 24 -25.32 -4.72 25.83
C ASP A 24 -24.15 -3.80 26.18
N THR A 25 -23.23 -4.31 26.94
CA THR A 25 -21.98 -3.62 27.38
C THR A 25 -20.75 -4.41 26.94
N SER A 26 -20.95 -5.45 26.14
CA SER A 26 -19.86 -6.24 25.57
C SER A 26 -19.21 -5.43 24.44
N LEU A 27 -17.89 -5.40 24.40
CA LEU A 27 -17.17 -4.87 23.24
C LEU A 27 -17.33 -5.83 22.05
N PRO A 28 -17.34 -5.32 20.81
CA PRO A 28 -17.20 -6.17 19.64
C PRO A 28 -15.97 -7.08 19.80
N THR A 29 -15.99 -8.25 19.17
CA THR A 29 -14.77 -9.04 19.04
C THR A 29 -13.75 -8.25 18.24
N ASP A 30 -12.45 -8.53 18.49
CA ASP A 30 -11.34 -7.74 18.00
C ASP A 30 -11.49 -7.36 16.52
N VAL A 31 -11.33 -6.07 16.23
CA VAL A 31 -11.09 -5.57 14.87
C VAL A 31 -9.62 -5.81 14.52
N THR A 32 -9.34 -6.18 13.26
CA THR A 32 -7.97 -6.35 12.75
C THR A 32 -7.76 -5.50 11.51
N ILE A 33 -6.51 -5.16 11.23
CA ILE A 33 -6.06 -4.56 9.98
C ILE A 33 -5.04 -5.53 9.38
N ASP A 34 -5.19 -5.88 8.10
CA ASP A 34 -4.21 -6.69 7.38
C ASP A 34 -2.95 -5.84 7.12
N ALA A 35 -1.77 -6.42 7.32
CA ALA A 35 -0.52 -5.70 7.19
C ALA A 35 -0.27 -5.21 5.76
N ILE A 36 0.12 -3.95 5.62
CA ILE A 36 0.68 -3.35 4.42
C ILE A 36 1.99 -2.69 4.84
N ASP A 37 3.14 -3.28 4.51
CA ASP A 37 4.42 -2.73 4.96
C ASP A 37 4.87 -1.51 4.15
N LEU A 38 4.86 -1.63 2.81
CA LEU A 38 5.34 -0.63 1.88
C LEU A 38 4.53 -0.70 0.58
N THR A 39 4.10 0.45 0.04
CA THR A 39 3.30 0.50 -1.19
C THR A 39 3.59 1.74 -2.03
N ASN A 40 3.55 1.59 -3.36
CA ASN A 40 3.58 2.72 -4.30
C ASN A 40 2.17 3.19 -4.73
N ASP A 41 1.13 2.64 -4.13
CA ASP A 41 -0.23 3.13 -4.31
C ASP A 41 -0.52 4.22 -3.28
N ALA A 42 -0.84 5.43 -3.74
CA ALA A 42 -1.22 6.54 -2.86
C ALA A 42 -2.63 6.40 -2.26
N THR A 43 -3.42 5.44 -2.73
CA THR A 43 -4.78 5.12 -2.22
C THR A 43 -4.96 3.62 -2.00
N PRO A 44 -4.10 2.96 -1.21
CA PRO A 44 -4.13 1.52 -1.08
C PRO A 44 -5.45 1.05 -0.49
N GLU A 45 -5.97 -0.10 -0.96
CA GLU A 45 -7.09 -0.75 -0.30
C GLU A 45 -6.63 -1.33 1.03
N LEU A 46 -7.20 -0.83 2.13
CA LEU A 46 -6.98 -1.32 3.48
C LEU A 46 -8.05 -2.37 3.78
N THR A 47 -7.65 -3.51 4.32
CA THR A 47 -8.55 -4.63 4.63
C THR A 47 -8.34 -5.15 6.03
N GLY A 48 -9.27 -5.97 6.49
CA GLY A 48 -9.18 -6.62 7.79
C GLY A 48 -10.47 -7.35 8.15
N THR A 49 -10.61 -7.69 9.42
CA THR A 49 -11.78 -8.40 9.93
C THR A 49 -12.36 -7.71 11.16
N THR A 50 -13.64 -7.93 11.39
CA THR A 50 -14.37 -7.47 12.57
C THR A 50 -15.54 -8.42 12.87
N GLU A 51 -16.25 -8.20 13.95
CA GLU A 51 -17.49 -8.94 14.24
C GLU A 51 -18.56 -8.64 13.19
N PRO A 52 -19.23 -9.67 12.64
CA PRO A 52 -20.34 -9.46 11.72
C PRO A 52 -21.46 -8.59 12.30
N GLY A 53 -21.88 -7.57 11.55
CA GLY A 53 -22.92 -6.64 11.99
C GLY A 53 -22.44 -5.37 12.67
N THR A 54 -21.13 -5.21 12.86
CA THR A 54 -20.51 -3.96 13.30
C THR A 54 -20.36 -2.98 12.15
N THR A 55 -20.12 -1.72 12.47
CA THR A 55 -19.66 -0.70 11.51
C THR A 55 -18.19 -0.41 11.79
N VAL A 56 -17.41 -0.16 10.74
CA VAL A 56 -15.98 0.18 10.86
C VAL A 56 -15.74 1.56 10.24
N VAL A 57 -15.05 2.42 10.99
CA VAL A 57 -14.52 3.70 10.50
C VAL A 57 -13.01 3.60 10.48
N VAL A 58 -12.42 3.91 9.33
CA VAL A 58 -10.96 3.90 9.15
C VAL A 58 -10.47 5.33 9.09
N THR A 59 -9.40 5.62 9.82
CA THR A 59 -8.70 6.90 9.80
C THR A 59 -7.23 6.66 9.53
N VAL A 60 -6.72 7.21 8.43
CA VAL A 60 -5.29 7.22 8.09
C VAL A 60 -4.72 8.58 8.44
N THR A 61 -3.63 8.60 9.18
CA THR A 61 -2.94 9.82 9.62
C THR A 61 -1.51 9.83 9.09
N ASP A 62 -1.13 10.87 8.35
CA ASP A 62 0.24 11.05 7.86
C ASP A 62 1.17 11.63 8.94
N VAL A 63 2.48 11.66 8.63
CA VAL A 63 3.53 12.22 9.53
C VAL A 63 3.30 13.69 9.91
N ASN A 64 2.53 14.45 9.14
CA ASN A 64 2.20 15.85 9.40
C ASN A 64 0.90 16.02 10.21
N GLY A 65 0.23 14.92 10.53
CA GLY A 65 -1.04 14.91 11.25
C GLY A 65 -2.27 15.17 10.36
N LYS A 66 -2.12 15.15 9.02
CA LYS A 66 -3.28 15.21 8.12
C LYS A 66 -4.01 13.86 8.18
N GLN A 67 -5.31 13.92 8.30
CA GLN A 67 -6.16 12.73 8.37
C GLN A 67 -7.04 12.59 7.13
N VAL A 68 -7.14 11.34 6.65
CA VAL A 68 -8.12 10.89 5.66
C VAL A 68 -8.96 9.81 6.33
N SER A 69 -10.27 10.03 6.47
CA SER A 69 -11.14 9.12 7.22
C SER A 69 -12.44 8.84 6.46
N GLY A 70 -12.99 7.66 6.68
CA GLY A 70 -14.28 7.27 6.13
C GLY A 70 -14.79 5.92 6.63
N PRO A 71 -16.06 5.59 6.33
CA PRO A 71 -16.62 4.30 6.65
C PRO A 71 -16.04 3.22 5.73
N ALA A 72 -15.68 2.08 6.31
CA ALA A 72 -15.34 0.87 5.56
C ALA A 72 -16.61 0.14 5.09
N THR A 73 -16.47 -0.64 4.02
CA THR A 73 -17.47 -1.61 3.62
C THR A 73 -17.28 -2.88 4.43
N VAL A 74 -18.24 -3.25 5.26
CA VAL A 74 -18.21 -4.47 6.08
C VAL A 74 -19.11 -5.52 5.43
N ASN A 75 -18.55 -6.70 5.17
CA ASN A 75 -19.25 -7.84 4.59
C ASN A 75 -19.97 -8.67 5.68
N PRO A 76 -20.98 -9.49 5.30
CA PRO A 76 -21.69 -10.33 6.26
C PRO A 76 -20.84 -11.37 6.99
N ASP A 77 -19.66 -11.71 6.45
CA ASP A 77 -18.68 -12.62 7.07
C ASP A 77 -17.70 -11.92 8.05
N GLY A 78 -17.84 -10.60 8.21
CA GLY A 78 -17.00 -9.80 9.07
C GLY A 78 -15.72 -9.27 8.42
N THR A 79 -15.43 -9.59 7.16
CA THR A 79 -14.34 -8.92 6.43
C THR A 79 -14.74 -7.48 6.11
N TRP A 80 -13.76 -6.58 6.13
CA TRP A 80 -14.00 -5.18 5.76
C TRP A 80 -12.94 -4.68 4.79
N SER A 81 -13.30 -3.66 3.99
CA SER A 81 -12.37 -2.93 3.13
C SER A 81 -12.65 -1.43 3.14
N TYR A 82 -11.58 -0.65 2.99
CA TYR A 82 -11.61 0.80 2.87
C TYR A 82 -10.53 1.28 1.91
N THR A 83 -10.90 2.17 0.98
CA THR A 83 -9.95 2.87 0.11
C THR A 83 -9.99 4.35 0.44
N PRO A 84 -8.85 5.00 0.75
CA PRO A 84 -8.79 6.43 1.00
C PRO A 84 -9.39 7.23 -0.16
N SER A 85 -10.21 8.23 0.14
CA SER A 85 -10.88 9.09 -0.86
C SER A 85 -9.96 10.15 -1.50
N GLU A 86 -8.75 10.29 -0.98
CA GLU A 86 -7.71 11.21 -1.42
C GLU A 86 -6.36 10.49 -1.39
N ASN A 87 -5.41 10.96 -2.22
CA ASN A 87 -4.04 10.49 -2.15
C ASN A 87 -3.44 10.77 -0.76
N LEU A 88 -2.88 9.73 -0.18
CA LEU A 88 -2.07 9.82 1.02
C LEU A 88 -0.75 10.50 0.69
N ALA A 89 -0.16 11.16 1.68
CA ALA A 89 1.15 11.77 1.55
C ALA A 89 2.25 10.71 1.48
N GLU A 90 3.37 11.09 0.86
CA GLU A 90 4.62 10.33 0.86
C GLU A 90 5.11 10.08 2.29
N GLY A 91 5.61 8.87 2.58
CA GLY A 91 6.22 8.49 3.84
C GLY A 91 5.29 7.71 4.79
N PRO A 92 5.62 7.65 6.09
CA PRO A 92 4.90 6.86 7.08
C PRO A 92 3.45 7.31 7.28
N GLN A 93 2.56 6.32 7.38
CA GLN A 93 1.14 6.47 7.67
C GLN A 93 0.80 5.62 8.89
N SER A 94 -0.12 6.11 9.73
CA SER A 94 -0.72 5.33 10.81
C SER A 94 -2.21 5.17 10.55
N VAL A 95 -2.69 3.93 10.60
CA VAL A 95 -4.09 3.57 10.38
C VAL A 95 -4.74 3.20 11.69
N VAL A 96 -5.90 3.76 11.96
CA VAL A 96 -6.80 3.34 13.04
C VAL A 96 -8.08 2.82 12.40
N ALA A 97 -8.47 1.60 12.72
CA ALA A 97 -9.78 1.05 12.43
C ALA A 97 -10.59 0.94 13.72
N GLU A 98 -11.69 1.70 13.82
CA GLU A 98 -12.62 1.65 14.94
C GLU A 98 -13.86 0.88 14.52
N ALA A 99 -14.13 -0.25 15.19
CA ALA A 99 -15.36 -1.03 15.04
C ALA A 99 -16.37 -0.67 16.12
N THR A 100 -17.64 -0.47 15.73
CA THR A 100 -18.76 -0.14 16.62
C THR A 100 -19.89 -1.14 16.42
N ASP A 101 -20.37 -1.74 17.51
CA ASP A 101 -21.53 -2.63 17.49
C ASP A 101 -22.88 -1.87 17.47
N ALA A 102 -23.98 -2.63 17.44
CA ALA A 102 -25.34 -2.05 17.41
C ALA A 102 -25.73 -1.34 18.73
N ALA A 103 -25.05 -1.62 19.83
CA ALA A 103 -25.29 -1.00 21.14
C ALA A 103 -24.43 0.27 21.34
N GLY A 104 -23.43 0.49 20.49
CA GLY A 104 -22.51 1.61 20.52
C GLY A 104 -21.21 1.34 21.29
N ASN A 105 -20.89 0.06 21.60
CA ASN A 105 -19.59 -0.28 22.16
C ASN A 105 -18.54 -0.28 21.04
N THR A 106 -17.31 0.18 21.34
CA THR A 106 -16.24 0.37 20.35
C THR A 106 -14.97 -0.39 20.72
N VAL A 107 -14.24 -0.83 19.70
CA VAL A 107 -12.89 -1.40 19.80
C VAL A 107 -12.05 -0.87 18.65
N GLU A 108 -10.74 -0.68 18.86
CA GLU A 108 -9.80 -0.14 17.87
C GLU A 108 -8.66 -1.11 17.58
N ALA A 109 -8.18 -1.09 16.34
CA ALA A 109 -6.89 -1.63 15.93
C ALA A 109 -6.05 -0.53 15.30
N VAL A 110 -4.73 -0.64 15.43
CA VAL A 110 -3.76 0.29 14.87
C VAL A 110 -2.71 -0.48 14.09
N GLU A 111 -2.37 0.00 12.90
CA GLU A 111 -1.31 -0.53 12.04
C GLU A 111 -0.59 0.62 11.35
N ASP A 112 0.69 0.46 11.06
CA ASP A 112 1.50 1.45 10.37
C ASP A 112 1.97 0.89 9.02
N PHE A 113 2.06 1.76 8.00
CA PHE A 113 2.62 1.42 6.70
C PHE A 113 3.33 2.61 6.07
N VAL A 114 4.02 2.40 4.94
CA VAL A 114 4.73 3.46 4.24
C VAL A 114 4.20 3.59 2.82
N VAL A 115 3.89 4.81 2.41
CA VAL A 115 3.62 5.17 1.01
C VAL A 115 4.91 5.71 0.41
N ASP A 116 5.38 5.08 -0.68
CA ASP A 116 6.54 5.51 -1.46
C ASP A 116 6.18 5.47 -2.94
N THR A 117 5.86 6.63 -3.50
CA THR A 117 5.48 6.81 -4.91
C THR A 117 6.61 7.41 -5.75
N VAL A 118 7.80 7.57 -5.15
CA VAL A 118 8.95 8.20 -5.80
C VAL A 118 9.73 7.14 -6.56
N ALA A 119 9.88 7.36 -7.87
CA ALA A 119 10.69 6.45 -8.70
C ALA A 119 12.19 6.53 -8.32
N PRO A 120 12.91 5.39 -8.33
CA PRO A 120 14.32 5.36 -8.01
C PRO A 120 15.15 6.12 -9.06
N ILE A 121 16.31 6.65 -8.64
CA ILE A 121 17.29 7.22 -9.56
C ILE A 121 18.14 6.08 -10.11
N VAL A 122 18.35 6.06 -11.44
CA VAL A 122 19.25 5.10 -12.10
C VAL A 122 20.14 5.81 -13.09
N THR A 123 21.42 5.42 -13.15
CA THR A 123 22.40 5.93 -14.12
C THR A 123 23.13 4.80 -14.80
N ILE A 124 23.67 5.06 -16.00
CA ILE A 124 24.61 4.20 -16.72
C ILE A 124 25.90 5.00 -16.88
N ASP A 125 27.04 4.40 -16.54
CA ASP A 125 28.34 5.01 -16.77
C ASP A 125 28.68 4.98 -18.28
N GLU A 126 29.44 5.98 -18.74
CA GLU A 126 29.87 6.04 -20.15
C GLU A 126 30.76 4.84 -20.48
N VAL A 127 30.44 4.14 -21.56
CA VAL A 127 31.23 3.03 -22.10
C VAL A 127 32.02 3.53 -23.31
N ALA A 128 33.35 3.64 -23.14
CA ALA A 128 34.24 3.95 -24.26
C ALA A 128 34.27 2.82 -25.32
N PRO A 129 34.57 3.10 -26.59
CA PRO A 129 34.79 2.06 -27.59
C PRO A 129 35.78 1.00 -27.11
N THR A 130 35.39 -0.28 -27.19
CA THR A 130 36.14 -1.41 -26.63
C THR A 130 36.30 -2.52 -27.64
N ASN A 131 37.35 -3.34 -27.49
CA ASN A 131 37.52 -4.60 -28.22
C ASN A 131 37.09 -5.81 -27.34
N ASP A 132 36.56 -5.58 -26.18
CA ASP A 132 35.95 -6.61 -25.35
C ASP A 132 34.55 -6.90 -25.90
N THR A 133 34.29 -8.17 -26.24
CA THR A 133 32.97 -8.62 -26.74
C THR A 133 31.94 -8.85 -25.64
N THR A 134 32.34 -8.81 -24.38
CA THR A 134 31.50 -8.92 -23.19
C THR A 134 31.79 -7.82 -22.17
N PRO A 135 31.68 -6.53 -22.56
CA PRO A 135 32.07 -5.43 -21.69
C PRO A 135 31.24 -5.38 -20.41
N GLU A 136 31.90 -5.12 -19.28
CA GLU A 136 31.20 -4.84 -18.06
C GLU A 136 30.54 -3.45 -18.14
N LEU A 137 29.22 -3.40 -17.94
CA LEU A 137 28.43 -2.18 -17.82
C LEU A 137 28.25 -1.85 -16.35
N THR A 138 28.39 -0.58 -16.00
CA THR A 138 28.27 -0.11 -14.62
C THR A 138 27.37 1.12 -14.54
N GLY A 139 27.00 1.46 -13.32
CA GLY A 139 26.24 2.65 -13.00
C GLY A 139 25.83 2.70 -11.54
N THR A 140 24.88 3.55 -11.24
CA THR A 140 24.36 3.72 -9.88
C THR A 140 22.85 3.67 -9.84
N THR A 141 22.31 3.26 -8.70
CA THR A 141 20.90 3.32 -8.35
C THR A 141 20.76 3.56 -6.85
N GLU A 142 19.55 3.62 -6.35
CA GLU A 142 19.30 3.71 -4.91
C GLU A 142 19.64 2.40 -4.19
N PRO A 143 20.18 2.46 -2.97
CA PRO A 143 20.39 1.27 -2.15
C PRO A 143 19.08 0.50 -1.92
N GLY A 144 19.08 -0.81 -2.19
CA GLY A 144 17.91 -1.68 -2.07
C GLY A 144 17.07 -1.81 -3.33
N ALA A 145 17.30 -0.97 -4.36
CA ALA A 145 16.66 -1.16 -5.66
C ALA A 145 17.29 -2.34 -6.42
N THR A 146 16.53 -2.92 -7.35
CA THR A 146 17.02 -3.89 -8.35
C THR A 146 17.21 -3.19 -9.68
N VAL A 147 18.13 -3.67 -10.52
CA VAL A 147 18.36 -3.15 -11.87
C VAL A 147 18.33 -4.27 -12.88
N ASP A 148 17.52 -4.10 -13.92
CA ASP A 148 17.49 -4.94 -15.11
C ASP A 148 18.11 -4.18 -16.28
N VAL A 149 19.02 -4.86 -17.02
CA VAL A 149 19.74 -4.28 -18.14
C VAL A 149 19.33 -4.96 -19.42
N VAL A 150 19.12 -4.16 -20.47
CA VAL A 150 18.86 -4.63 -21.84
C VAL A 150 19.84 -3.95 -22.80
N ILE A 151 20.61 -4.74 -23.53
CA ILE A 151 21.48 -4.26 -24.63
C ILE A 151 20.75 -4.48 -25.95
N LYS A 152 20.60 -3.41 -26.73
CA LYS A 152 19.89 -3.41 -28.03
C LYS A 152 20.85 -3.10 -29.17
N ASP A 153 20.66 -3.78 -30.30
CA ASP A 153 21.38 -3.48 -31.53
C ASP A 153 20.93 -2.13 -32.20
N ALA A 154 21.56 -1.75 -33.29
CA ALA A 154 21.22 -0.53 -34.01
C ALA A 154 19.78 -0.51 -34.61
N ASN A 155 19.08 -1.64 -34.63
CA ASN A 155 17.69 -1.75 -35.05
C ASN A 155 16.73 -1.70 -33.83
N GLY A 156 17.25 -1.60 -32.60
CA GLY A 156 16.49 -1.63 -31.37
C GLY A 156 16.11 -3.04 -30.89
N ALA A 157 16.66 -4.09 -31.51
CA ALA A 157 16.40 -5.47 -31.08
C ALA A 157 17.27 -5.84 -29.88
N PRO A 158 16.73 -6.48 -28.81
CA PRO A 158 17.52 -6.91 -27.68
C PRO A 158 18.48 -8.05 -28.09
N VAL A 159 19.76 -7.89 -27.75
CA VAL A 159 20.83 -8.87 -28.04
C VAL A 159 21.37 -9.52 -26.76
N ALA A 160 21.29 -8.83 -25.63
CA ALA A 160 21.58 -9.36 -24.31
C ALA A 160 20.72 -8.66 -23.27
N GLN A 161 20.34 -9.38 -22.21
CA GLN A 161 19.55 -8.81 -21.10
C GLN A 161 19.68 -9.65 -19.84
N GLY A 162 19.44 -9.04 -18.69
CA GLY A 162 19.39 -9.73 -17.41
C GLY A 162 19.48 -8.78 -16.22
N PRO A 163 19.36 -9.33 -15.01
CA PRO A 163 19.53 -8.56 -13.80
C PRO A 163 21.01 -8.19 -13.59
N ALA A 164 21.23 -6.94 -13.19
CA ALA A 164 22.54 -6.48 -12.73
C ALA A 164 22.80 -6.92 -11.28
N THR A 165 24.06 -7.00 -10.92
CA THR A 165 24.47 -7.12 -9.51
C THR A 165 24.47 -5.73 -8.90
N VAL A 166 23.60 -5.49 -7.92
CA VAL A 166 23.53 -4.22 -7.18
C VAL A 166 24.21 -4.38 -5.82
N ASN A 167 25.17 -3.50 -5.53
CA ASN A 167 25.88 -3.47 -4.26
C ASN A 167 25.11 -2.67 -3.20
N PRO A 168 25.40 -2.87 -1.90
CA PRO A 168 24.73 -2.11 -0.82
C PRO A 168 24.92 -0.59 -0.88
N ASP A 169 25.94 -0.09 -1.59
CA ASP A 169 26.20 1.34 -1.79
C ASP A 169 25.44 1.93 -3.01
N GLY A 170 24.62 1.11 -3.69
CA GLY A 170 23.86 1.53 -4.86
C GLY A 170 24.63 1.46 -6.18
N THR A 171 25.90 1.09 -6.20
CA THR A 171 26.59 0.80 -7.48
C THR A 171 26.08 -0.51 -8.06
N TRP A 172 25.99 -0.58 -9.37
CA TRP A 172 25.59 -1.83 -10.05
C TRP A 172 26.54 -2.18 -11.20
N SER A 173 26.62 -3.48 -11.51
CA SER A 173 27.35 -3.99 -12.68
C SER A 173 26.58 -5.10 -13.39
N PHE A 174 26.76 -5.17 -14.71
CA PHE A 174 26.20 -6.19 -15.59
C PHE A 174 27.21 -6.57 -16.68
N THR A 175 27.45 -7.85 -16.88
CA THR A 175 28.28 -8.37 -17.97
C THR A 175 27.38 -9.25 -18.85
N PRO A 176 27.34 -9.02 -20.18
CA PRO A 176 26.59 -9.86 -21.10
C PRO A 176 27.03 -11.33 -21.00
N GLY A 177 26.08 -12.26 -20.90
CA GLY A 177 26.36 -13.70 -20.86
C GLY A 177 26.76 -14.31 -22.21
N THR A 178 26.72 -13.53 -23.29
CA THR A 178 27.09 -13.90 -24.67
C THR A 178 27.92 -12.81 -25.30
N GLU A 179 28.85 -13.19 -26.17
CA GLU A 179 29.66 -12.25 -26.95
C GLU A 179 28.76 -11.39 -27.84
N LEU A 180 28.99 -10.09 -27.82
CA LEU A 180 28.36 -9.13 -28.72
C LEU A 180 29.16 -9.06 -30.02
N PRO A 181 28.51 -9.23 -31.21
CA PRO A 181 29.14 -9.01 -32.50
C PRO A 181 29.67 -7.56 -32.66
N GLU A 182 30.55 -7.34 -33.61
CA GLU A 182 30.98 -5.97 -33.95
C GLU A 182 29.78 -5.11 -34.35
N GLY A 183 29.60 -3.93 -33.72
CA GLY A 183 28.47 -3.04 -33.99
C GLY A 183 28.33 -1.90 -33.00
N GLN A 184 27.26 -1.15 -33.14
CA GLN A 184 26.83 -0.13 -32.20
C GLN A 184 25.64 -0.66 -31.41
N TYR A 185 25.64 -0.36 -30.12
CA TYR A 185 24.61 -0.82 -29.18
C TYR A 185 24.09 0.34 -28.36
N THR A 186 22.87 0.25 -27.93
CA THR A 186 22.28 1.08 -26.87
C THR A 186 22.03 0.21 -25.63
N VAL A 187 22.24 0.79 -24.48
CA VAL A 187 22.02 0.14 -23.19
C VAL A 187 20.83 0.80 -22.50
N GLU A 188 19.85 0.00 -22.12
CA GLU A 188 18.74 0.43 -21.29
C GLU A 188 18.91 -0.21 -19.91
N ALA A 189 18.81 0.59 -18.84
CA ALA A 189 18.78 0.11 -17.48
C ALA A 189 17.48 0.56 -16.81
N THR A 190 16.73 -0.39 -16.25
CA THR A 190 15.51 -0.16 -15.50
C THR A 190 15.75 -0.51 -14.04
N ALA A 191 15.66 0.48 -13.16
CA ALA A 191 15.67 0.26 -11.72
C ALA A 191 14.26 0.11 -11.19
N LYS A 192 14.11 -0.74 -10.17
CA LYS A 192 12.88 -0.92 -9.41
C LYS A 192 13.21 -0.90 -7.92
N ASP A 193 12.54 -0.03 -7.16
CA ASP A 193 12.66 0.07 -5.71
C ASP A 193 11.85 -1.02 -4.98
N PRO A 194 11.97 -1.13 -3.63
CA PRO A 194 11.19 -2.07 -2.85
C PRO A 194 9.67 -1.80 -2.84
N ALA A 195 9.23 -0.55 -3.04
CA ALA A 195 7.81 -0.20 -3.14
C ALA A 195 7.19 -0.61 -4.49
N GLY A 196 8.05 -0.82 -5.51
CA GLY A 196 7.64 -1.20 -6.85
C GLY A 196 7.67 -0.07 -7.88
N ASN A 197 8.11 1.15 -7.51
CA ASN A 197 8.30 2.23 -8.47
C ASN A 197 9.45 1.89 -9.42
N GLN A 198 9.40 2.41 -10.65
CA GLN A 198 10.39 2.12 -11.67
C GLN A 198 10.88 3.39 -12.35
N ALA A 199 12.16 3.38 -12.70
CA ALA A 199 12.78 4.37 -13.57
C ALA A 199 13.64 3.68 -14.63
N THR A 200 13.66 4.22 -15.84
CA THR A 200 14.44 3.69 -16.95
C THR A 200 15.33 4.79 -17.53
N VAL A 201 16.57 4.44 -17.87
CA VAL A 201 17.53 5.29 -18.54
C VAL A 201 18.14 4.57 -19.73
N ASP A 202 18.38 5.30 -20.82
CA ASP A 202 19.07 4.83 -22.01
C ASP A 202 20.43 5.51 -22.13
N ALA A 203 21.46 4.75 -22.52
CA ALA A 203 22.76 5.25 -22.90
C ALA A 203 23.15 4.71 -24.30
N PRO A 204 23.76 5.56 -25.17
CA PRO A 204 24.23 5.15 -26.48
C PRO A 204 25.49 4.30 -26.40
#